data_051d3603f8ac6bff4255cc94273131c8
#
_entry.id   051d3603f8ac6bff4255cc94273131c8
#
_cell.length_a   1.000
_cell.length_b   1.000
_cell.length_c   1.000
_cell.angle_alpha   90.00
_cell.angle_beta   90.00
_cell.angle_gamma   90.00
#
_symmetry.space_group_name_H-M   'P 1'
#
loop_
_entity.id
_entity.type
_entity.pdbx_description
1 polymer ?
#
loop_
_entity_poly.entity_id
_entity_poly.type
_entity_poly.pdbx_seq_one_letter_code
_entity_poly.pdbx_strand_id
1 'polypeptide(L)'
;MGPCLRRGTATGLAMYNLLSGLSVIEASSFVASPTAGLYCAQFGAEVIRVDQIGGGPDFRRWPVTAEDDSLYWENLNRAKKSVALDLGRPEGRELLQALVRATGQFVTNFPVGGFLSHATLAEGRPDLITVRVMGWPDGSPALDYTVNNSVGYPMLTGPGPEPVNHVLPAWDLLTGAYAAFALLAATQRRGATGEGGEVRLPLSDVAIGTVANMGGLAEVLYSGENRPRLGNAVYGLFGRDFTTRDRVRTMIVVVTPRQWANLIAALNLGDAIATIEATRGVSFATDDGLRFTHRDALYPLFERAIAARDHADLAAAFDAGGIVHSPYRTMLDAANDPALVANNPIFGAADNPSGFAYPAAGAFATVPQMERQAPRPAPRNGQHSEEVLSERLALPAGEIARLIDAGVVGVG
;
A
#
# COMPACT_ATOMS: atom_id res chain seq x y z
N MET A 1 -10.10 13.62 31.13
CA MET A 1 -8.83 13.10 31.71
C MET A 1 -8.50 11.83 30.94
N GLY A 2 -7.62 11.94 29.94
CA GLY A 2 -7.17 10.79 29.13
C GLY A 2 -6.07 10.02 29.85
N PRO A 3 -5.90 8.74 29.57
CA PRO A 3 -4.88 7.92 30.22
C PRO A 3 -3.48 8.36 29.77
N CYS A 4 -2.65 8.65 30.75
CA CYS A 4 -1.24 9.03 30.63
C CYS A 4 -0.44 7.83 30.09
N LEU A 5 0.01 7.88 28.83
CA LEU A 5 0.94 6.92 28.27
C LEU A 5 2.33 7.13 28.88
N ARG A 6 2.87 6.11 29.54
CA ARG A 6 4.20 6.10 30.15
C ARG A 6 5.26 6.28 29.04
N ARG A 7 6.12 7.30 29.20
CA ARG A 7 7.33 7.49 28.41
C ARG A 7 8.33 6.38 28.73
N GLY A 8 8.53 5.44 27.83
CA GLY A 8 9.67 4.54 27.82
C GLY A 8 10.75 5.11 26.90
N THR A 9 11.96 5.21 27.38
CA THR A 9 13.15 5.59 26.59
C THR A 9 13.44 4.49 25.57
N ALA A 10 13.02 4.68 24.32
CA ALA A 10 13.27 3.76 23.23
C ALA A 10 14.63 4.05 22.59
N THR A 11 15.59 3.18 22.80
CA THR A 11 16.78 3.04 21.95
C THR A 11 16.36 2.55 20.58
N GLY A 12 16.64 3.37 19.58
CA GLY A 12 16.13 3.29 18.24
C GLY A 12 16.39 2.00 17.46
N LEU A 13 15.39 1.15 17.33
CA LEU A 13 15.38 0.03 16.39
C LEU A 13 14.10 0.09 15.52
N ALA A 14 14.26 -0.35 14.27
CA ALA A 14 13.16 -0.56 13.34
C ALA A 14 12.15 -1.56 13.92
N MET A 15 10.90 -1.58 13.39
CA MET A 15 9.82 -2.41 13.91
C MET A 15 10.15 -3.90 13.94
N TYR A 16 10.96 -4.36 12.99
CA TYR A 16 11.68 -5.63 12.97
C TYR A 16 13.07 -5.39 12.41
N ASN A 17 14.01 -6.32 12.62
CA ASN A 17 15.37 -6.24 12.13
C ASN A 17 15.72 -7.30 11.06
N LEU A 18 14.71 -7.80 10.34
CA LEU A 18 14.89 -8.82 9.30
C LEU A 18 15.80 -8.38 8.16
N LEU A 19 15.82 -7.08 7.87
CA LEU A 19 16.66 -6.46 6.84
C LEU A 19 17.83 -5.67 7.43
N SER A 20 18.26 -6.01 8.64
CA SER A 20 19.45 -5.40 9.25
C SER A 20 20.68 -5.57 8.34
N GLY A 21 21.39 -4.48 8.12
CA GLY A 21 22.53 -4.44 7.20
C GLY A 21 22.18 -4.11 5.74
N LEU A 22 20.90 -4.05 5.39
CA LEU A 22 20.46 -3.49 4.11
C LEU A 22 20.39 -1.97 4.21
N SER A 23 21.14 -1.26 3.36
CA SER A 23 21.04 0.19 3.20
C SER A 23 20.56 0.54 1.79
N VAL A 24 19.68 1.53 1.67
CA VAL A 24 19.05 1.92 0.40
C VAL A 24 19.02 3.44 0.30
N ILE A 25 19.51 3.99 -0.82
CA ILE A 25 19.21 5.37 -1.17
C ILE A 25 17.88 5.42 -1.90
N GLU A 26 17.00 6.31 -1.47
CA GLU A 26 15.73 6.60 -2.11
C GLU A 26 15.71 8.05 -2.57
N ALA A 27 15.66 8.30 -3.89
CA ALA A 27 15.36 9.61 -4.43
C ALA A 27 14.13 9.47 -5.32
N SER A 28 12.99 9.92 -4.81
CA SER A 28 11.71 9.63 -5.44
C SER A 28 10.62 10.59 -4.95
N SER A 29 9.46 10.54 -5.59
CA SER A 29 8.27 11.29 -5.20
C SER A 29 7.02 10.43 -5.36
N PHE A 30 5.89 10.95 -4.90
CA PHE A 30 4.57 10.33 -4.94
C PHE A 30 4.44 9.13 -3.99
N VAL A 31 3.86 8.00 -4.46
CA VAL A 31 3.44 6.87 -3.62
C VAL A 31 4.34 5.65 -3.78
N ALA A 32 4.51 5.17 -5.00
CA ALA A 32 5.07 3.84 -5.26
C ALA A 32 6.48 3.63 -4.70
N SER A 33 7.43 4.47 -5.10
CA SER A 33 8.82 4.34 -4.61
C SER A 33 8.94 4.64 -3.11
N PRO A 34 8.28 5.69 -2.55
CA PRO A 34 8.28 5.90 -1.11
C PRO A 34 7.68 4.74 -0.31
N THR A 35 6.66 4.05 -0.83
CA THR A 35 6.09 2.84 -0.22
C THR A 35 7.11 1.70 -0.19
N ALA A 36 7.91 1.52 -1.25
CA ALA A 36 8.98 0.51 -1.26
C ALA A 36 10.00 0.77 -0.15
N GLY A 37 10.48 2.02 -0.01
CA GLY A 37 11.38 2.41 1.07
C GLY A 37 10.76 2.22 2.45
N LEU A 38 9.49 2.62 2.64
CA LEU A 38 8.77 2.42 3.90
C LEU A 38 8.71 0.95 4.31
N TYR A 39 8.36 0.05 3.38
CA TYR A 39 8.29 -1.39 3.69
C TYR A 39 9.65 -1.98 4.03
N CYS A 40 10.72 -1.57 3.34
CA CYS A 40 12.07 -1.95 3.70
C CYS A 40 12.46 -1.43 5.10
N ALA A 41 12.16 -0.16 5.41
CA ALA A 41 12.45 0.45 6.71
C ALA A 41 11.68 -0.23 7.85
N GLN A 42 10.42 -0.63 7.64
CA GLN A 42 9.62 -1.34 8.62
C GLN A 42 10.19 -2.71 9.00
N PHE A 43 10.98 -3.32 8.12
CA PHE A 43 11.70 -4.56 8.38
C PHE A 43 13.17 -4.37 8.75
N GLY A 44 13.62 -3.13 8.99
CA GLY A 44 14.95 -2.85 9.56
C GLY A 44 16.01 -2.46 8.58
N ALA A 45 15.69 -2.24 7.29
CA ALA A 45 16.63 -1.63 6.37
C ALA A 45 16.86 -0.15 6.75
N GLU A 46 18.09 0.32 6.56
CA GLU A 46 18.36 1.75 6.60
C GLU A 46 17.98 2.38 5.26
N VAL A 47 16.94 3.18 5.25
CA VAL A 47 16.51 3.91 4.06
C VAL A 47 16.87 5.37 4.21
N ILE A 48 17.73 5.85 3.32
CA ILE A 48 18.18 7.25 3.25
C ILE A 48 17.44 7.91 2.10
N ARG A 49 16.46 8.73 2.45
CA ARG A 49 15.71 9.50 1.48
C ARG A 49 16.44 10.80 1.15
N VAL A 50 16.56 11.12 -0.13
CA VAL A 50 17.16 12.36 -0.62
C VAL A 50 16.08 13.19 -1.29
N ASP A 51 15.87 14.40 -0.78
CA ASP A 51 14.93 15.40 -1.29
C ASP A 51 15.64 16.71 -1.62
N GLN A 52 14.93 17.63 -2.28
CA GLN A 52 15.40 18.99 -2.47
C GLN A 52 15.37 19.76 -1.12
N ILE A 53 16.21 20.76 -1.01
CA ILE A 53 16.20 21.69 0.14
C ILE A 53 14.83 22.36 0.24
N GLY A 54 14.23 22.34 1.42
CA GLY A 54 12.88 22.82 1.66
C GLY A 54 11.78 21.84 1.26
N GLY A 55 12.14 20.63 0.85
CA GLY A 55 11.24 19.57 0.43
C GLY A 55 10.73 19.73 -0.98
N GLY A 56 10.28 18.62 -1.56
CA GLY A 56 9.60 18.58 -2.85
C GLY A 56 8.07 18.73 -2.72
N PRO A 57 7.32 18.48 -3.81
CA PRO A 57 5.86 18.57 -3.80
C PRO A 57 5.17 17.70 -2.75
N ASP A 58 5.79 16.58 -2.36
CA ASP A 58 5.21 15.62 -1.40
C ASP A 58 5.11 16.19 0.01
N PHE A 59 5.99 17.14 0.38
CA PHE A 59 5.96 17.81 1.69
C PHE A 59 4.73 18.72 1.90
N ARG A 60 4.00 19.03 0.84
CA ARG A 60 2.79 19.87 0.87
C ARG A 60 1.56 19.13 0.30
N ARG A 61 1.66 17.82 0.14
CA ARG A 61 0.57 17.02 -0.40
C ARG A 61 -0.49 16.76 0.65
N TRP A 62 -1.74 16.90 0.25
CA TRP A 62 -2.91 16.60 1.09
C TRP A 62 -3.01 15.11 1.45
N PRO A 63 -3.53 14.78 2.66
CA PRO A 63 -4.03 15.71 3.69
C PRO A 63 -2.89 16.45 4.43
N VAL A 64 -3.19 17.68 4.86
CA VAL A 64 -2.25 18.53 5.63
C VAL A 64 -2.88 18.96 6.96
N THR A 65 -2.04 19.34 7.93
CA THR A 65 -2.46 19.98 9.18
C THR A 65 -2.85 21.45 8.95
N ALA A 66 -3.30 22.13 9.98
CA ALA A 66 -3.57 23.57 9.92
C ALA A 66 -2.30 24.41 9.67
N GLU A 67 -1.13 23.86 10.00
CA GLU A 67 0.19 24.44 9.83
C GLU A 67 0.85 24.04 8.49
N ASP A 68 0.09 23.45 7.57
CA ASP A 68 0.52 22.97 6.25
C ASP A 68 1.51 21.78 6.27
N ASP A 69 1.62 21.06 7.39
CA ASP A 69 2.41 19.83 7.45
C ASP A 69 1.67 18.66 6.78
N SER A 70 2.33 17.99 5.85
CA SER A 70 1.74 16.89 5.10
C SER A 70 1.69 15.59 5.90
N LEU A 71 0.49 15.21 6.34
CA LEU A 71 0.24 13.90 6.94
C LEU A 71 0.49 12.75 5.95
N TYR A 72 0.33 13.00 4.66
CA TYR A 72 0.67 12.08 3.58
C TYR A 72 2.17 11.79 3.57
N TRP A 73 3.01 12.84 3.56
CA TRP A 73 4.46 12.69 3.54
C TRP A 73 4.97 11.98 4.80
N GLU A 74 4.50 12.39 5.97
CA GLU A 74 4.87 11.75 7.25
C GLU A 74 4.58 10.25 7.24
N ASN A 75 3.41 9.85 6.74
CA ASN A 75 3.00 8.45 6.76
C ASN A 75 3.79 7.56 5.79
N LEU A 76 4.23 8.07 4.65
CA LEU A 76 5.02 7.31 3.68
C LEU A 76 6.53 7.33 3.98
N ASN A 77 7.00 8.25 4.84
CA ASN A 77 8.43 8.41 5.08
C ASN A 77 8.87 8.15 6.52
N ARG A 78 7.99 7.50 7.30
CA ARG A 78 8.35 7.03 8.65
C ARG A 78 9.58 6.11 8.60
N ALA A 79 10.37 6.19 9.68
CA ALA A 79 11.56 5.36 9.91
C ALA A 79 12.70 5.53 8.88
N LYS A 80 12.60 6.52 7.98
CA LYS A 80 13.69 6.86 7.04
C LYS A 80 14.62 7.91 7.63
N LYS A 81 15.87 7.96 7.15
CA LYS A 81 16.74 9.13 7.28
C LYS A 81 16.44 10.12 6.15
N SER A 82 16.61 11.42 6.36
CA SER A 82 16.42 12.46 5.33
C SER A 82 17.69 13.24 5.12
N VAL A 83 18.07 13.37 3.86
CA VAL A 83 19.16 14.22 3.36
C VAL A 83 18.55 15.23 2.39
N ALA A 84 18.87 16.50 2.53
CA ALA A 84 18.40 17.56 1.65
C ALA A 84 19.56 18.08 0.78
N LEU A 85 19.41 18.01 -0.54
CA LEU A 85 20.42 18.44 -1.52
C LEU A 85 19.82 19.35 -2.59
N ASP A 86 20.57 20.39 -3.00
CA ASP A 86 20.24 21.16 -4.18
C ASP A 86 20.64 20.41 -5.46
N LEU A 87 19.71 19.63 -6.01
CA LEU A 87 19.93 18.88 -7.26
C LEU A 87 19.95 19.76 -8.51
N GLY A 88 19.68 21.03 -8.39
CA GLY A 88 19.91 22.03 -9.46
C GLY A 88 21.39 22.29 -9.69
N ARG A 89 22.22 22.09 -8.68
CA ARG A 89 23.67 22.33 -8.72
C ARG A 89 24.44 21.03 -9.03
N PRO A 90 25.57 21.14 -9.74
CA PRO A 90 26.45 19.97 -10.00
C PRO A 90 26.90 19.27 -8.73
N GLU A 91 27.33 20.03 -7.72
CA GLU A 91 27.81 19.48 -6.45
C GLU A 91 26.76 18.64 -5.71
N GLY A 92 25.49 19.08 -5.71
CA GLY A 92 24.39 18.33 -5.10
C GLY A 92 24.11 17.03 -5.84
N ARG A 93 24.22 17.03 -7.17
CA ARG A 93 24.10 15.82 -8.01
C ARG A 93 25.24 14.85 -7.76
N GLU A 94 26.47 15.35 -7.65
CA GLU A 94 27.67 14.55 -7.34
C GLU A 94 27.55 13.89 -5.97
N LEU A 95 27.05 14.61 -4.94
CA LEU A 95 26.79 14.06 -3.62
C LEU A 95 25.75 12.93 -3.67
N LEU A 96 24.66 13.10 -4.39
CA LEU A 96 23.66 12.03 -4.55
C LEU A 96 24.25 10.81 -5.24
N GLN A 97 25.01 11.01 -6.34
CA GLN A 97 25.70 9.91 -7.03
C GLN A 97 26.71 9.20 -6.11
N ALA A 98 27.45 9.96 -5.32
CA ALA A 98 28.40 9.41 -4.35
C ALA A 98 27.68 8.56 -3.27
N LEU A 99 26.57 9.05 -2.72
CA LEU A 99 25.74 8.31 -1.76
C LEU A 99 25.22 6.99 -2.36
N VAL A 100 24.71 7.04 -3.60
CA VAL A 100 24.22 5.85 -4.32
C VAL A 100 25.35 4.83 -4.52
N ARG A 101 26.52 5.28 -4.97
CA ARG A 101 27.70 4.39 -5.13
C ARG A 101 28.19 3.82 -3.81
N ALA A 102 28.26 4.65 -2.76
CA ALA A 102 28.68 4.19 -1.42
C ALA A 102 27.73 3.11 -0.88
N THR A 103 26.42 3.28 -1.08
CA THR A 103 25.38 2.36 -0.60
C THR A 103 25.22 1.12 -1.49
N GLY A 104 25.30 1.28 -2.80
CA GLY A 104 25.16 0.19 -3.78
C GLY A 104 23.74 -0.28 -4.04
N GLN A 105 22.73 0.44 -3.54
CA GLN A 105 21.32 0.14 -3.74
C GLN A 105 20.54 1.43 -3.87
N PHE A 106 19.73 1.55 -4.92
CA PHE A 106 19.03 2.77 -5.28
C PHE A 106 17.59 2.46 -5.70
N VAL A 107 16.62 3.13 -5.07
CA VAL A 107 15.19 3.12 -5.46
C VAL A 107 14.80 4.50 -5.93
N THR A 108 14.20 4.60 -7.10
CA THR A 108 13.91 5.89 -7.71
C THR A 108 12.72 5.84 -8.67
N ASN A 109 12.13 6.98 -8.94
CA ASN A 109 11.23 7.22 -10.08
C ASN A 109 11.71 8.37 -10.99
N PHE A 110 12.97 8.77 -10.88
CA PHE A 110 13.59 9.67 -11.82
C PHE A 110 13.69 9.02 -13.22
N PRO A 111 13.78 9.83 -14.31
CA PRO A 111 13.92 9.33 -15.68
C PRO A 111 15.10 8.36 -15.85
N VAL A 112 14.99 7.48 -16.84
CA VAL A 112 16.02 6.47 -17.15
C VAL A 112 17.35 7.10 -17.56
N GLY A 113 17.28 8.25 -18.22
CA GLY A 113 18.47 9.01 -18.66
C GLY A 113 18.97 10.02 -17.63
N GLY A 114 20.03 10.75 -18.00
CA GLY A 114 20.60 11.82 -17.19
C GLY A 114 21.55 11.33 -16.10
N PHE A 115 21.83 12.21 -15.14
CA PHE A 115 22.85 11.98 -14.10
C PHE A 115 22.52 10.84 -13.13
N LEU A 116 21.28 10.40 -13.07
CA LEU A 116 20.81 9.22 -12.29
C LEU A 116 20.52 8.01 -13.18
N SER A 117 21.03 7.97 -14.42
CA SER A 117 20.96 6.75 -15.21
C SER A 117 21.73 5.61 -14.53
N HIS A 118 21.22 4.39 -14.65
CA HIS A 118 21.91 3.24 -14.07
C HIS A 118 23.36 3.12 -14.63
N ALA A 119 23.54 3.36 -15.92
CA ALA A 119 24.86 3.31 -16.55
C ALA A 119 25.87 4.27 -15.89
N THR A 120 25.47 5.54 -15.70
CA THR A 120 26.31 6.54 -15.02
C THR A 120 26.60 6.18 -13.58
N LEU A 121 25.59 5.68 -12.85
CA LEU A 121 25.75 5.32 -11.43
C LEU A 121 26.61 4.07 -11.27
N ALA A 122 26.53 3.12 -12.19
CA ALA A 122 27.30 1.86 -12.16
C ALA A 122 28.76 2.03 -12.57
N GLU A 123 29.15 3.20 -13.15
CA GLU A 123 30.55 3.54 -13.37
C GLU A 123 31.30 3.51 -12.01
N GLY A 124 32.27 2.61 -11.86
CA GLY A 124 33.00 2.38 -10.60
C GLY A 124 32.25 1.56 -9.54
N ARG A 125 31.00 1.16 -9.79
CA ARG A 125 30.20 0.28 -8.91
C ARG A 125 29.38 -0.74 -9.73
N PRO A 126 30.01 -1.74 -10.37
CA PRO A 126 29.32 -2.68 -11.27
C PRO A 126 28.29 -3.58 -10.58
N ASP A 127 28.39 -3.76 -9.27
CA ASP A 127 27.41 -4.47 -8.45
C ASP A 127 26.23 -3.61 -7.96
N LEU A 128 26.11 -2.36 -8.45
CA LEU A 128 24.99 -1.46 -8.11
C LEU A 128 23.65 -2.07 -8.51
N ILE A 129 22.70 -2.02 -7.58
CA ILE A 129 21.29 -2.34 -7.85
C ILE A 129 20.50 -1.04 -7.96
N THR A 130 19.75 -0.88 -9.06
CA THR A 130 18.80 0.20 -9.23
C THR A 130 17.40 -0.39 -9.44
N VAL A 131 16.44 -0.03 -8.61
CA VAL A 131 15.01 -0.30 -8.85
C VAL A 131 14.35 1.01 -9.27
N ARG A 132 13.89 1.07 -10.51
CA ARG A 132 13.31 2.26 -11.11
C ARG A 132 11.84 2.06 -11.40
N VAL A 133 10.99 2.78 -10.67
CA VAL A 133 9.56 2.86 -10.96
C VAL A 133 9.34 3.84 -12.11
N MET A 134 8.54 3.44 -13.08
CA MET A 134 8.23 4.20 -14.29
C MET A 134 6.72 4.31 -14.46
N GLY A 135 6.24 5.23 -15.26
CA GLY A 135 4.83 5.28 -15.66
C GLY A 135 4.49 4.16 -16.64
N TRP A 136 5.00 4.31 -17.88
CA TRP A 136 4.89 3.32 -18.96
C TRP A 136 6.27 2.73 -19.31
N PRO A 137 6.32 1.57 -20.01
CA PRO A 137 7.60 0.94 -20.41
C PRO A 137 8.50 1.82 -21.27
N ASP A 138 7.93 2.69 -22.08
CA ASP A 138 8.66 3.63 -22.93
C ASP A 138 9.21 4.86 -22.18
N GLY A 139 8.91 4.99 -20.88
CA GLY A 139 9.30 6.10 -20.02
C GLY A 139 8.33 7.28 -20.05
N SER A 140 7.22 7.20 -20.76
CA SER A 140 6.20 8.23 -20.71
C SER A 140 5.54 8.31 -19.32
N PRO A 141 5.11 9.52 -18.91
CA PRO A 141 4.56 9.70 -17.56
C PRO A 141 3.19 9.04 -17.38
N ALA A 142 2.95 8.49 -16.19
CA ALA A 142 1.64 8.05 -15.77
C ALA A 142 1.47 8.25 -14.27
N LEU A 143 0.23 8.29 -13.84
CA LEU A 143 -0.19 8.24 -12.45
C LEU A 143 -1.16 7.08 -12.27
N ASP A 144 -1.29 6.59 -11.05
CA ASP A 144 -2.21 5.50 -10.69
C ASP A 144 -3.59 5.63 -11.36
N TYR A 145 -4.23 6.80 -11.17
CA TYR A 145 -5.59 7.05 -11.66
C TYR A 145 -5.71 7.06 -13.19
N THR A 146 -4.64 7.37 -13.92
CA THR A 146 -4.62 7.30 -15.39
C THR A 146 -4.35 5.88 -15.88
N VAL A 147 -3.50 5.13 -15.18
CA VAL A 147 -3.26 3.71 -15.45
C VAL A 147 -4.52 2.87 -15.15
N ASN A 148 -5.23 3.17 -14.06
CA ASN A 148 -6.47 2.48 -13.71
C ASN A 148 -7.50 2.55 -14.85
N ASN A 149 -7.63 3.72 -15.49
CA ASN A 149 -8.52 3.91 -16.63
C ASN A 149 -8.13 3.02 -17.83
N SER A 150 -6.84 2.77 -18.01
CA SER A 150 -6.32 2.00 -19.15
C SER A 150 -6.49 0.49 -18.99
N VAL A 151 -6.70 -0.01 -17.78
CA VAL A 151 -6.85 -1.46 -17.50
C VAL A 151 -8.31 -1.92 -17.37
N GLY A 152 -9.27 -1.03 -17.61
CA GLY A 152 -10.67 -1.36 -17.75
C GLY A 152 -11.50 -1.43 -16.46
N TYR A 153 -10.89 -1.44 -15.28
CA TYR A 153 -11.63 -1.59 -14.00
C TYR A 153 -12.64 -0.47 -13.70
N PRO A 154 -12.39 0.81 -14.01
CA PRO A 154 -13.39 1.86 -13.85
C PRO A 154 -14.70 1.61 -14.61
N MET A 155 -14.62 0.92 -15.74
CA MET A 155 -15.79 0.52 -16.52
C MET A 155 -16.59 -0.61 -15.86
N LEU A 156 -16.02 -1.33 -14.91
CA LEU A 156 -16.66 -2.42 -14.15
C LEU A 156 -17.12 -1.97 -12.75
N THR A 157 -16.61 -0.83 -12.26
CA THR A 157 -16.83 -0.35 -10.89
C THR A 157 -18.11 0.48 -10.80
N GLY A 158 -18.84 0.32 -9.70
CA GLY A 158 -20.06 1.09 -9.40
C GLY A 158 -21.34 0.56 -10.07
N PRO A 159 -22.49 1.07 -9.67
CA PRO A 159 -23.81 0.58 -10.11
C PRO A 159 -24.32 1.26 -11.39
N GLY A 160 -23.80 2.43 -11.73
CA GLY A 160 -24.28 3.25 -12.85
C GLY A 160 -23.54 3.00 -14.18
N PRO A 161 -23.92 3.66 -15.26
CA PRO A 161 -23.29 3.52 -16.57
C PRO A 161 -21.93 4.22 -16.66
N GLU A 162 -21.71 5.26 -15.84
CA GLU A 162 -20.51 6.06 -15.87
C GLU A 162 -19.30 5.33 -15.24
N PRO A 163 -18.09 5.47 -15.77
CA PRO A 163 -16.90 4.89 -15.15
C PRO A 163 -16.68 5.48 -13.75
N VAL A 164 -16.27 4.63 -12.80
CA VAL A 164 -15.98 5.03 -11.42
C VAL A 164 -14.54 4.66 -11.10
N ASN A 165 -13.72 5.67 -10.84
CA ASN A 165 -12.34 5.44 -10.42
C ASN A 165 -12.26 5.03 -8.95
N HIS A 166 -11.17 4.38 -8.56
CA HIS A 166 -10.92 4.07 -7.15
C HIS A 166 -10.40 5.31 -6.39
N VAL A 167 -10.60 5.34 -5.09
CA VAL A 167 -10.10 6.42 -4.21
C VAL A 167 -8.72 6.11 -3.61
N LEU A 168 -8.38 4.83 -3.51
CA LEU A 168 -7.08 4.36 -3.06
C LEU A 168 -6.16 4.22 -4.28
N PRO A 169 -4.93 4.79 -4.30
CA PRO A 169 -3.97 4.56 -5.38
C PRO A 169 -3.40 3.14 -5.30
N ALA A 170 -4.24 2.16 -5.67
CA ALA A 170 -3.97 0.74 -5.47
C ALA A 170 -2.80 0.23 -6.30
N TRP A 171 -2.66 0.74 -7.54
CA TRP A 171 -1.55 0.36 -8.42
C TRP A 171 -0.22 0.89 -7.93
N ASP A 172 -0.19 2.14 -7.41
CA ASP A 172 0.99 2.71 -6.77
C ASP A 172 1.42 1.88 -5.55
N LEU A 173 0.48 1.52 -4.68
CA LEU A 173 0.77 0.72 -3.48
C LEU A 173 1.27 -0.68 -3.83
N LEU A 174 0.65 -1.33 -4.83
CA LEU A 174 1.08 -2.63 -5.32
C LEU A 174 2.46 -2.54 -5.99
N THR A 175 2.69 -1.49 -6.79
CA THR A 175 3.99 -1.24 -7.40
C THR A 175 5.07 -1.00 -6.34
N GLY A 176 4.75 -0.27 -5.27
CA GLY A 176 5.66 -0.08 -4.13
C GLY A 176 6.02 -1.39 -3.44
N ALA A 177 5.03 -2.23 -3.18
CA ALA A 177 5.28 -3.58 -2.62
C ALA A 177 6.13 -4.44 -3.56
N TYR A 178 5.83 -4.41 -4.86
CA TYR A 178 6.59 -5.15 -5.87
C TYR A 178 8.01 -4.60 -6.04
N ALA A 179 8.21 -3.28 -5.94
CA ALA A 179 9.55 -2.66 -5.98
C ALA A 179 10.41 -3.08 -4.78
N ALA A 180 9.83 -3.17 -3.57
CA ALA A 180 10.52 -3.72 -2.41
C ALA A 180 10.91 -5.19 -2.62
N PHE A 181 9.99 -6.02 -3.14
CA PHE A 181 10.27 -7.40 -3.51
C PHE A 181 11.38 -7.49 -4.57
N ALA A 182 11.32 -6.69 -5.63
CA ALA A 182 12.32 -6.66 -6.69
C ALA A 182 13.71 -6.24 -6.18
N LEU A 183 13.78 -5.29 -5.25
CA LEU A 183 15.02 -4.90 -4.58
C LEU A 183 15.63 -6.08 -3.81
N LEU A 184 14.82 -6.81 -3.04
CA LEU A 184 15.27 -7.97 -2.29
C LEU A 184 15.72 -9.11 -3.21
N ALA A 185 14.98 -9.37 -4.30
CA ALA A 185 15.35 -10.36 -5.31
C ALA A 185 16.68 -10.02 -6.00
N ALA A 186 16.88 -8.75 -6.37
CA ALA A 186 18.15 -8.27 -6.93
C ALA A 186 19.29 -8.34 -5.90
N THR A 187 19.02 -8.06 -4.63
CA THR A 187 19.99 -8.19 -3.54
C THR A 187 20.40 -9.65 -3.33
N GLN A 188 19.44 -10.56 -3.36
CA GLN A 188 19.68 -12.01 -3.30
C GLN A 188 20.56 -12.47 -4.48
N ARG A 189 20.25 -12.04 -5.70
CA ARG A 189 21.05 -12.34 -6.89
C ARG A 189 22.48 -11.81 -6.75
N ARG A 190 22.64 -10.55 -6.33
CA ARG A 190 23.94 -9.96 -6.08
C ARG A 190 24.76 -10.75 -5.05
N GLY A 191 24.13 -11.20 -3.98
CA GLY A 191 24.77 -12.04 -2.97
C GLY A 191 25.29 -13.37 -3.53
N ALA A 192 24.59 -13.95 -4.50
CA ALA A 192 24.95 -15.21 -5.14
C ALA A 192 25.98 -15.06 -6.28
N THR A 193 25.92 -13.97 -7.04
CA THR A 193 26.69 -13.82 -8.30
C THR A 193 27.74 -12.70 -8.26
N GLY A 194 27.64 -11.78 -7.31
CA GLY A 194 28.40 -10.53 -7.30
C GLY A 194 27.91 -9.48 -8.29
N GLU A 195 26.84 -9.76 -9.06
CA GLU A 195 26.35 -8.86 -10.14
C GLU A 195 25.17 -8.01 -9.68
N GLY A 196 25.23 -6.72 -9.95
CA GLY A 196 24.13 -5.77 -9.82
C GLY A 196 23.20 -5.75 -11.04
N GLY A 197 22.57 -4.62 -11.26
CA GLY A 197 21.75 -4.36 -12.44
C GLY A 197 20.59 -3.39 -12.17
N GLU A 198 19.90 -3.00 -13.23
CA GLU A 198 18.70 -2.18 -13.16
C GLU A 198 17.44 -3.03 -13.32
N VAL A 199 16.51 -2.88 -12.39
CA VAL A 199 15.15 -3.40 -12.50
C VAL A 199 14.24 -2.22 -12.84
N ARG A 200 13.64 -2.23 -14.02
CA ARG A 200 12.64 -1.24 -14.47
C ARG A 200 11.26 -1.79 -14.20
N LEU A 201 10.44 -1.02 -13.50
CA LEU A 201 9.12 -1.44 -13.04
C LEU A 201 8.07 -0.41 -13.49
N PRO A 202 7.46 -0.60 -14.67
CA PRO A 202 6.38 0.26 -15.12
C PRO A 202 5.10 0.03 -14.30
N LEU A 203 4.48 1.09 -13.83
CA LEU A 203 3.20 1.07 -13.12
C LEU A 203 2.10 0.41 -13.97
N SER A 204 2.10 0.72 -15.27
CA SER A 204 1.17 0.12 -16.26
C SER A 204 1.30 -1.40 -16.34
N ASP A 205 2.53 -1.93 -16.29
CA ASP A 205 2.75 -3.38 -16.40
C ASP A 205 2.31 -4.10 -15.12
N VAL A 206 2.52 -3.48 -13.95
CA VAL A 206 1.99 -4.00 -12.69
C VAL A 206 0.46 -4.07 -12.73
N ALA A 207 -0.19 -3.01 -13.22
CA ALA A 207 -1.64 -2.97 -13.29
C ALA A 207 -2.19 -4.00 -14.27
N ILE A 208 -1.75 -3.99 -15.54
CA ILE A 208 -2.27 -4.93 -16.55
C ILE A 208 -1.87 -6.37 -16.27
N GLY A 209 -0.67 -6.60 -15.73
CA GLY A 209 -0.22 -7.92 -15.29
C GLY A 209 -1.08 -8.48 -14.14
N THR A 210 -1.51 -7.59 -13.21
CA THR A 210 -2.44 -7.98 -12.14
C THR A 210 -3.81 -8.36 -12.69
N VAL A 211 -4.36 -7.58 -13.63
CA VAL A 211 -5.62 -7.91 -14.32
C VAL A 211 -5.51 -9.25 -15.04
N ALA A 212 -4.38 -9.50 -15.71
CA ALA A 212 -4.11 -10.77 -16.39
C ALA A 212 -4.02 -11.95 -15.41
N ASN A 213 -3.29 -11.80 -14.30
CA ASN A 213 -3.13 -12.83 -13.27
C ASN A 213 -4.46 -13.20 -12.60
N MET A 214 -5.41 -12.27 -12.53
CA MET A 214 -6.78 -12.50 -12.05
C MET A 214 -7.71 -13.09 -13.12
N GLY A 215 -7.18 -13.44 -14.31
CA GLY A 215 -7.93 -14.01 -15.41
C GLY A 215 -8.74 -13.02 -16.25
N GLY A 216 -8.72 -11.72 -15.91
CA GLY A 216 -9.57 -10.72 -16.57
C GLY A 216 -9.32 -10.59 -18.07
N LEU A 217 -8.04 -10.62 -18.51
CA LEU A 217 -7.73 -10.60 -19.95
C LEU A 217 -8.18 -11.90 -20.65
N ALA A 218 -7.93 -13.05 -20.03
CA ALA A 218 -8.31 -14.33 -20.60
C ALA A 218 -9.84 -14.45 -20.77
N GLU A 219 -10.61 -13.97 -19.78
CA GLU A 219 -12.07 -13.96 -19.82
C GLU A 219 -12.61 -13.18 -21.02
N VAL A 220 -12.20 -11.93 -21.19
CA VAL A 220 -12.71 -11.07 -22.28
C VAL A 220 -12.24 -11.53 -23.66
N LEU A 221 -11.04 -12.09 -23.77
CA LEU A 221 -10.53 -12.66 -25.01
C LEU A 221 -11.24 -13.98 -25.39
N TYR A 222 -11.63 -14.77 -24.40
CA TYR A 222 -12.37 -16.01 -24.61
C TYR A 222 -13.84 -15.77 -24.98
N SER A 223 -14.51 -14.86 -24.25
CA SER A 223 -15.94 -14.58 -24.44
C SER A 223 -16.22 -13.60 -25.58
N GLY A 224 -15.28 -12.72 -25.92
CA GLY A 224 -15.49 -11.58 -26.80
C GLY A 224 -16.33 -10.46 -26.19
N GLU A 225 -16.65 -10.54 -24.89
CA GLU A 225 -17.55 -9.62 -24.21
C GLU A 225 -16.92 -9.06 -22.93
N ASN A 226 -17.32 -7.84 -22.58
CA ASN A 226 -16.97 -7.27 -21.29
C ASN A 226 -17.82 -7.86 -20.18
N ARG A 227 -17.21 -8.09 -19.02
CA ARG A 227 -17.93 -8.43 -17.80
C ARG A 227 -18.97 -7.34 -17.49
N PRO A 228 -20.22 -7.69 -17.10
CA PRO A 228 -21.21 -6.69 -16.71
C PRO A 228 -20.83 -6.02 -15.40
N ARG A 229 -21.31 -4.79 -15.20
CA ARG A 229 -21.22 -4.12 -13.91
C ARG A 229 -22.16 -4.81 -12.92
N LEU A 230 -21.68 -5.02 -11.72
CA LEU A 230 -22.40 -5.76 -10.69
C LEU A 230 -22.67 -4.93 -9.42
N GLY A 231 -22.32 -3.63 -9.43
CA GLY A 231 -22.35 -2.81 -8.22
C GLY A 231 -21.43 -3.39 -7.15
N ASN A 232 -21.98 -3.73 -6.00
CA ASN A 232 -21.26 -4.35 -4.90
C ASN A 232 -21.31 -5.89 -4.91
N ALA A 233 -21.95 -6.51 -5.92
CA ALA A 233 -21.97 -7.97 -6.00
C ALA A 233 -20.61 -8.53 -6.44
N VAL A 234 -20.22 -9.62 -5.80
CA VAL A 234 -18.97 -10.33 -6.13
C VAL A 234 -19.21 -11.24 -7.33
N TYR A 235 -18.30 -11.17 -8.29
CA TYR A 235 -18.38 -11.98 -9.50
C TYR A 235 -18.09 -13.46 -9.22
N GLY A 236 -18.95 -14.33 -9.76
CA GLY A 236 -18.76 -15.78 -9.74
C GLY A 236 -19.12 -16.49 -8.44
N LEU A 237 -19.62 -15.77 -7.41
CA LEU A 237 -20.07 -16.37 -6.15
C LEU A 237 -21.25 -15.61 -5.54
N PHE A 238 -21.80 -16.16 -4.44
CA PHE A 238 -22.82 -15.44 -3.67
C PHE A 238 -22.16 -14.44 -2.74
N GLY A 239 -22.23 -13.17 -3.09
CA GLY A 239 -21.70 -12.09 -2.26
C GLY A 239 -22.20 -10.73 -2.73
N ARG A 240 -22.81 -9.97 -1.83
CA ARG A 240 -23.14 -8.56 -2.01
C ARG A 240 -23.49 -7.91 -0.68
N ASP A 241 -23.76 -6.64 -0.72
CA ASP A 241 -24.26 -5.90 0.43
C ASP A 241 -25.79 -5.95 0.54
N PHE A 242 -26.24 -5.94 1.79
CA PHE A 242 -27.66 -5.91 2.17
C PHE A 242 -27.87 -4.87 3.25
N THR A 243 -29.10 -4.36 3.35
CA THR A 243 -29.48 -3.37 4.38
C THR A 243 -30.42 -4.02 5.40
N THR A 244 -30.04 -3.92 6.67
CA THR A 244 -30.81 -4.45 7.82
C THR A 244 -32.01 -3.53 8.18
N ARG A 245 -32.86 -4.00 9.11
CA ARG A 245 -34.01 -3.22 9.60
C ARG A 245 -33.61 -1.88 10.20
N ASP A 246 -32.53 -1.86 10.98
CA ASP A 246 -31.92 -0.68 11.60
C ASP A 246 -31.02 0.12 10.64
N ARG A 247 -31.13 -0.14 9.32
CA ARG A 247 -30.49 0.62 8.26
C ARG A 247 -28.96 0.48 8.19
N VAL A 248 -28.38 -0.52 8.81
CA VAL A 248 -26.96 -0.84 8.65
C VAL A 248 -26.78 -1.59 7.33
N ARG A 249 -25.90 -1.07 6.48
CA ARG A 249 -25.50 -1.73 5.25
C ARG A 249 -24.32 -2.67 5.54
N THR A 250 -24.48 -3.95 5.24
CA THR A 250 -23.47 -4.97 5.54
C THR A 250 -23.15 -5.81 4.30
N MET A 251 -21.87 -6.03 4.04
CA MET A 251 -21.40 -6.97 3.02
C MET A 251 -21.49 -8.37 3.57
N ILE A 252 -22.00 -9.31 2.78
CA ILE A 252 -22.05 -10.75 3.13
C ILE A 252 -21.45 -11.51 1.94
N VAL A 253 -20.51 -12.40 2.23
CA VAL A 253 -19.84 -13.22 1.21
C VAL A 253 -19.84 -14.68 1.65
N VAL A 254 -20.20 -15.57 0.74
CA VAL A 254 -20.19 -17.01 0.95
C VAL A 254 -19.22 -17.66 -0.02
N VAL A 255 -18.23 -18.37 0.50
CA VAL A 255 -17.16 -19.01 -0.28
C VAL A 255 -17.20 -20.52 -0.19
N THR A 256 -17.83 -21.08 0.86
CA THR A 256 -17.85 -22.52 1.06
C THR A 256 -19.29 -23.07 1.16
N PRO A 257 -19.50 -24.36 0.79
CA PRO A 257 -20.81 -25.02 0.96
C PRO A 257 -21.32 -24.95 2.40
N ARG A 258 -20.43 -25.06 3.37
CA ARG A 258 -20.79 -24.95 4.80
C ARG A 258 -21.32 -23.55 5.16
N GLN A 259 -20.65 -22.48 4.68
CA GLN A 259 -21.12 -21.11 4.88
C GLN A 259 -22.49 -20.88 4.23
N TRP A 260 -22.72 -21.45 3.04
CA TRP A 260 -24.03 -21.40 2.38
C TRP A 260 -25.12 -22.04 3.22
N ALA A 261 -24.91 -23.27 3.67
CA ALA A 261 -25.87 -23.97 4.53
C ALA A 261 -26.16 -23.21 5.83
N ASN A 262 -25.11 -22.68 6.46
CA ASN A 262 -25.24 -21.90 7.70
C ASN A 262 -25.97 -20.57 7.47
N LEU A 263 -25.74 -19.88 6.34
CA LEU A 263 -26.47 -18.65 6.01
C LEU A 263 -27.96 -18.91 5.78
N ILE A 264 -28.30 -19.98 5.05
CA ILE A 264 -29.70 -20.41 4.88
C ILE A 264 -30.36 -20.71 6.22
N ALA A 265 -29.68 -21.46 7.08
CA ALA A 265 -30.20 -21.79 8.41
C ALA A 265 -30.37 -20.56 9.32
N ALA A 266 -29.37 -19.66 9.35
CA ALA A 266 -29.41 -18.44 10.14
C ALA A 266 -30.55 -17.50 9.74
N LEU A 267 -30.96 -17.53 8.46
CA LEU A 267 -32.03 -16.71 7.90
C LEU A 267 -33.38 -17.45 7.78
N ASN A 268 -33.44 -18.75 8.14
CA ASN A 268 -34.63 -19.61 8.00
C ASN A 268 -35.14 -19.68 6.55
N LEU A 269 -34.23 -19.82 5.57
CA LEU A 269 -34.56 -19.79 4.14
C LEU A 269 -34.64 -21.16 3.48
N GLY A 270 -34.56 -22.27 4.24
CA GLY A 270 -34.46 -23.64 3.70
C GLY A 270 -35.54 -23.97 2.68
N ASP A 271 -36.84 -23.81 3.07
CA ASP A 271 -37.98 -24.12 2.19
C ASP A 271 -38.03 -23.23 0.95
N ALA A 272 -37.70 -21.95 1.11
CA ALA A 272 -37.69 -21.01 0.00
C ALA A 272 -36.56 -21.32 -1.01
N ILE A 273 -35.39 -21.70 -0.53
CA ILE A 273 -34.26 -22.15 -1.39
C ILE A 273 -34.64 -23.45 -2.10
N ALA A 274 -35.18 -24.45 -1.40
CA ALA A 274 -35.63 -25.70 -2.00
C ALA A 274 -36.67 -25.48 -3.10
N THR A 275 -37.58 -24.52 -2.90
CA THR A 275 -38.56 -24.15 -3.93
C THR A 275 -37.91 -23.58 -5.18
N ILE A 276 -36.91 -22.68 -5.03
CA ILE A 276 -36.14 -22.11 -6.16
C ILE A 276 -35.36 -23.22 -6.85
N GLU A 277 -34.67 -24.09 -6.12
CA GLU A 277 -33.91 -25.21 -6.67
C GLU A 277 -34.81 -26.14 -7.51
N ALA A 278 -35.98 -26.54 -6.99
CA ALA A 278 -36.94 -27.34 -7.70
C ALA A 278 -37.46 -26.66 -9.00
N THR A 279 -37.76 -25.35 -8.90
CA THR A 279 -38.27 -24.59 -10.05
C THR A 279 -37.23 -24.39 -11.14
N ARG A 280 -35.97 -24.23 -10.78
CA ARG A 280 -34.85 -23.99 -11.70
C ARG A 280 -34.17 -25.31 -12.15
N GLY A 281 -34.43 -26.41 -11.49
CA GLY A 281 -33.79 -27.69 -11.76
C GLY A 281 -32.31 -27.74 -11.40
N VAL A 282 -31.90 -27.00 -10.37
CA VAL A 282 -30.48 -26.84 -9.93
C VAL A 282 -30.37 -27.11 -8.44
N SER A 283 -29.14 -27.30 -7.98
CA SER A 283 -28.82 -27.27 -6.54
C SER A 283 -27.75 -26.22 -6.24
N PHE A 284 -28.03 -25.40 -5.23
CA PHE A 284 -27.09 -24.36 -4.76
C PHE A 284 -26.15 -24.88 -3.67
N ALA A 285 -26.24 -26.13 -3.29
CA ALA A 285 -25.52 -26.67 -2.13
C ALA A 285 -23.99 -26.58 -2.28
N THR A 286 -23.46 -26.89 -3.49
CA THR A 286 -22.02 -27.03 -3.73
C THR A 286 -21.45 -26.18 -4.84
N ASP A 287 -22.29 -25.45 -5.57
CA ASP A 287 -21.87 -24.71 -6.77
C ASP A 287 -22.08 -23.19 -6.60
N ASP A 288 -20.97 -22.47 -6.45
CA ASP A 288 -20.97 -21.01 -6.33
C ASP A 288 -21.37 -20.32 -7.63
N GLY A 289 -20.98 -20.88 -8.77
CA GLY A 289 -21.34 -20.37 -10.08
C GLY A 289 -22.85 -20.40 -10.32
N LEU A 290 -23.54 -21.44 -9.86
CA LEU A 290 -25.00 -21.52 -9.91
C LEU A 290 -25.66 -20.47 -9.01
N ARG A 291 -25.11 -20.22 -7.79
CA ARG A 291 -25.61 -19.14 -6.91
C ARG A 291 -25.45 -17.77 -7.57
N PHE A 292 -24.34 -17.54 -8.25
CA PHE A 292 -24.11 -16.30 -8.99
C PHE A 292 -25.02 -16.20 -10.21
N THR A 293 -25.17 -17.26 -11.00
CA THR A 293 -26.01 -17.28 -12.22
C THR A 293 -27.48 -17.03 -11.90
N HIS A 294 -27.98 -17.59 -10.79
CA HIS A 294 -29.35 -17.44 -10.34
C HIS A 294 -29.57 -16.36 -9.28
N ARG A 295 -28.64 -15.39 -9.14
CA ARG A 295 -28.72 -14.29 -8.16
C ARG A 295 -29.98 -13.43 -8.28
N ASP A 296 -30.59 -13.35 -9.45
CA ASP A 296 -31.85 -12.66 -9.70
C ASP A 296 -33.00 -13.23 -8.85
N ALA A 297 -33.03 -14.54 -8.64
CA ALA A 297 -34.00 -15.21 -7.78
C ALA A 297 -33.59 -15.20 -6.31
N LEU A 298 -32.30 -15.28 -6.03
CA LEU A 298 -31.75 -15.38 -4.67
C LEU A 298 -31.75 -14.02 -3.95
N TYR A 299 -31.20 -12.97 -4.54
CA TYR A 299 -31.01 -11.69 -3.87
C TYR A 299 -32.27 -11.09 -3.26
N PRO A 300 -33.44 -11.05 -3.94
CA PRO A 300 -34.64 -10.52 -3.32
C PRO A 300 -35.13 -11.32 -2.10
N LEU A 301 -34.84 -12.61 -2.05
CA LEU A 301 -35.16 -13.46 -0.91
C LEU A 301 -34.30 -13.07 0.32
N PHE A 302 -33.00 -12.96 0.12
CA PHE A 302 -32.06 -12.58 1.19
C PHE A 302 -32.29 -11.12 1.63
N GLU A 303 -32.57 -10.20 0.70
CA GLU A 303 -32.94 -8.81 1.03
C GLU A 303 -34.08 -8.73 2.03
N ARG A 304 -35.18 -9.45 1.77
CA ARG A 304 -36.35 -9.46 2.66
C ARG A 304 -36.01 -10.05 4.04
N ALA A 305 -35.27 -11.16 4.09
CA ALA A 305 -34.91 -11.83 5.33
C ALA A 305 -34.00 -10.97 6.20
N ILE A 306 -33.03 -10.29 5.58
CA ILE A 306 -32.07 -9.42 6.28
C ILE A 306 -32.73 -8.11 6.72
N ALA A 307 -33.56 -7.50 5.85
CA ALA A 307 -34.28 -6.27 6.17
C ALA A 307 -35.33 -6.43 7.30
N ALA A 308 -35.69 -7.66 7.68
CA ALA A 308 -36.60 -7.95 8.78
C ALA A 308 -35.91 -7.99 10.15
N ARG A 309 -34.56 -7.94 10.22
CA ARG A 309 -33.78 -8.11 11.46
C ARG A 309 -32.78 -6.97 11.64
N ASP A 310 -32.43 -6.69 12.90
CA ASP A 310 -31.40 -5.71 13.24
C ASP A 310 -29.99 -6.30 13.01
N HIS A 311 -29.04 -5.41 12.74
CA HIS A 311 -27.67 -5.81 12.41
C HIS A 311 -27.02 -6.62 13.54
N ALA A 312 -27.20 -6.22 14.81
CA ALA A 312 -26.58 -6.91 15.95
C ALA A 312 -27.01 -8.39 16.05
N ASP A 313 -28.32 -8.66 15.84
CA ASP A 313 -28.87 -10.02 15.87
C ASP A 313 -28.33 -10.87 14.70
N LEU A 314 -28.22 -10.27 13.54
CA LEU A 314 -27.66 -10.94 12.35
C LEU A 314 -26.18 -11.21 12.51
N ALA A 315 -25.40 -10.24 12.99
CA ALA A 315 -23.97 -10.37 13.21
C ALA A 315 -23.68 -11.55 14.18
N ALA A 316 -24.38 -11.61 15.30
CA ALA A 316 -24.23 -12.73 16.25
C ALA A 316 -24.53 -14.09 15.61
N ALA A 317 -25.58 -14.18 14.80
CA ALA A 317 -25.94 -15.43 14.10
C ALA A 317 -24.91 -15.79 13.02
N PHE A 318 -24.38 -14.80 12.30
CA PHE A 318 -23.38 -14.99 11.24
C PHE A 318 -22.03 -15.39 11.83
N ASP A 319 -21.59 -14.76 12.91
CA ASP A 319 -20.37 -15.13 13.64
C ASP A 319 -20.45 -16.59 14.14
N ALA A 320 -21.56 -16.97 14.75
CA ALA A 320 -21.79 -18.35 15.20
C ALA A 320 -21.79 -19.36 14.04
N GLY A 321 -22.27 -18.93 12.84
CA GLY A 321 -22.28 -19.73 11.62
C GLY A 321 -20.98 -19.70 10.83
N GLY A 322 -19.99 -18.89 11.21
CA GLY A 322 -18.75 -18.69 10.45
C GLY A 322 -19.00 -18.07 9.05
N ILE A 323 -20.03 -17.24 8.93
CA ILE A 323 -20.39 -16.52 7.71
C ILE A 323 -19.57 -15.26 7.65
N VAL A 324 -18.92 -15.00 6.51
CA VAL A 324 -18.10 -13.80 6.32
C VAL A 324 -19.01 -12.60 6.07
N HIS A 325 -18.95 -11.64 6.96
CA HIS A 325 -19.72 -10.41 6.86
C HIS A 325 -18.98 -9.22 7.49
N SER A 326 -19.33 -8.00 7.04
CA SER A 326 -18.83 -6.77 7.66
C SER A 326 -19.76 -5.60 7.33
N PRO A 327 -20.09 -4.73 8.30
CA PRO A 327 -20.82 -3.50 8.00
C PRO A 327 -19.91 -2.51 7.26
N TYR A 328 -20.52 -1.71 6.37
CA TYR A 328 -19.84 -0.56 5.78
C TYR A 328 -19.66 0.52 6.84
N ARG A 329 -18.47 1.07 6.89
CA ARG A 329 -18.06 2.09 7.86
C ARG A 329 -17.50 3.31 7.15
N THR A 330 -17.64 4.47 7.77
CA THR A 330 -16.85 5.65 7.36
C THR A 330 -15.40 5.50 7.83
N MET A 331 -14.49 6.31 7.28
CA MET A 331 -13.10 6.34 7.78
C MET A 331 -13.03 6.76 9.24
N LEU A 332 -13.92 7.65 9.68
CA LEU A 332 -13.99 8.07 11.09
C LEU A 332 -14.44 6.93 12.00
N ASP A 333 -15.43 6.14 11.59
CA ASP A 333 -15.85 4.95 12.33
C ASP A 333 -14.72 3.92 12.43
N ALA A 334 -14.01 3.69 11.34
CA ALA A 334 -12.87 2.77 11.31
C ALA A 334 -11.72 3.25 12.21
N ALA A 335 -11.41 4.55 12.20
CA ALA A 335 -10.37 5.14 13.03
C ALA A 335 -10.69 5.06 14.52
N ASN A 336 -11.96 5.11 14.90
CA ASN A 336 -12.44 5.01 16.27
C ASN A 336 -12.75 3.57 16.73
N ASP A 337 -12.66 2.58 15.85
CA ASP A 337 -12.89 1.18 16.22
C ASP A 337 -11.67 0.63 16.96
N PRO A 338 -11.82 0.25 18.26
CA PRO A 338 -10.70 -0.26 19.03
C PRO A 338 -10.08 -1.53 18.46
N ALA A 339 -10.86 -2.39 17.82
CA ALA A 339 -10.35 -3.63 17.24
C ALA A 339 -9.51 -3.38 15.98
N LEU A 340 -9.84 -2.32 15.21
CA LEU A 340 -9.11 -1.97 14.03
C LEU A 340 -7.85 -1.15 14.31
N VAL A 341 -7.88 -0.29 15.32
CA VAL A 341 -6.79 0.67 15.59
C VAL A 341 -6.21 0.53 17.00
N ALA A 342 -6.97 0.85 18.06
CA ALA A 342 -6.39 0.99 19.39
C ALA A 342 -5.82 -0.31 19.98
N ASN A 343 -6.46 -1.44 19.71
CA ASN A 343 -6.02 -2.77 20.15
C ASN A 343 -5.24 -3.54 19.07
N ASN A 344 -5.02 -2.95 17.91
CA ASN A 344 -4.28 -3.59 16.83
C ASN A 344 -2.78 -3.32 17.00
N PRO A 345 -1.95 -4.37 17.18
CA PRO A 345 -0.53 -4.21 17.50
C PRO A 345 0.31 -3.61 16.35
N ILE A 346 -0.25 -3.43 15.17
CA ILE A 346 0.48 -2.74 14.08
C ILE A 346 0.55 -1.23 14.31
N PHE A 347 -0.32 -0.66 15.16
CA PHE A 347 -0.34 0.78 15.43
C PHE A 347 0.44 1.14 16.70
N GLY A 348 1.05 2.30 16.67
CA GLY A 348 1.75 2.89 17.81
C GLY A 348 1.79 4.41 17.70
N ALA A 349 2.17 5.07 18.77
CA ALA A 349 2.43 6.51 18.76
C ALA A 349 3.78 6.78 18.11
N ALA A 350 3.86 7.88 17.34
CA ALA A 350 5.10 8.41 16.78
C ALA A 350 5.11 9.93 16.98
N ASP A 351 6.26 10.47 17.39
CA ASP A 351 6.46 11.92 17.52
C ASP A 351 6.79 12.51 16.14
N ASN A 352 5.76 12.68 15.32
CA ASN A 352 5.92 13.19 13.96
C ASN A 352 6.27 14.68 13.91
N PRO A 353 6.92 15.17 12.84
CA PRO A 353 7.32 16.58 12.67
C PRO A 353 6.17 17.57 12.79
N SER A 354 4.96 17.22 12.37
CA SER A 354 3.75 18.03 12.54
C SER A 354 3.34 18.29 13.99
N GLY A 355 3.88 17.52 14.94
CA GLY A 355 3.44 17.57 16.35
C GLY A 355 2.03 16.99 16.57
N PHE A 356 1.32 16.58 15.53
CA PHE A 356 0.00 15.95 15.64
C PHE A 356 0.15 14.48 16.02
N ALA A 357 -0.43 14.09 17.16
CA ALA A 357 -0.40 12.71 17.64
C ALA A 357 -1.53 11.89 17.05
N TYR A 358 -1.18 10.86 16.28
CA TYR A 358 -2.13 9.90 15.71
C TYR A 358 -1.53 8.50 15.69
N PRO A 359 -2.35 7.45 15.59
CA PRO A 359 -1.86 6.08 15.45
C PRO A 359 -1.10 5.87 14.15
N ALA A 360 0.21 5.67 14.24
CA ALA A 360 1.06 5.38 13.09
C ALA A 360 1.14 3.87 12.85
N ALA A 361 0.88 3.45 11.61
CA ALA A 361 0.94 2.03 11.25
C ALA A 361 2.39 1.57 11.07
N GLY A 362 2.71 0.43 11.64
CA GLY A 362 3.96 -0.26 11.46
C GLY A 362 3.93 -1.36 10.41
N ALA A 363 4.88 -2.33 10.51
CA ALA A 363 4.88 -3.50 9.65
C ALA A 363 3.56 -4.28 9.78
N PHE A 364 2.95 -4.62 8.66
CA PHE A 364 1.67 -5.35 8.64
C PHE A 364 1.83 -6.83 9.03
N ALA A 365 3.03 -7.39 8.83
CA ALA A 365 3.35 -8.75 9.22
C ALA A 365 3.65 -8.85 10.72
N THR A 366 3.33 -9.98 11.32
CA THR A 366 3.80 -10.36 12.65
C THR A 366 4.90 -11.41 12.52
N VAL A 367 6.01 -11.20 13.23
CA VAL A 367 7.12 -12.16 13.35
C VAL A 367 7.10 -12.69 14.77
N PRO A 368 6.51 -13.88 15.03
CA PRO A 368 6.24 -14.35 16.41
C PRO A 368 7.49 -14.50 17.28
N GLN A 369 8.67 -14.69 16.65
CA GLN A 369 9.95 -14.88 17.35
C GLN A 369 10.65 -13.56 17.69
N MET A 370 10.08 -12.42 17.28
CA MET A 370 10.69 -11.10 17.44
C MET A 370 9.73 -10.14 18.12
N GLU A 371 10.26 -9.33 19.01
CA GLU A 371 9.49 -8.25 19.59
C GLU A 371 9.26 -7.14 18.56
N ARG A 372 8.00 -6.72 18.41
CA ARG A 372 7.62 -5.60 17.54
C ARG A 372 7.95 -4.28 18.26
N GLN A 373 8.79 -3.47 17.65
CA GLN A 373 9.09 -2.13 18.12
C GLN A 373 7.99 -1.12 17.69
N ALA A 374 7.91 -0.02 18.39
CA ALA A 374 7.00 1.07 18.02
C ALA A 374 7.37 1.70 16.67
N PRO A 375 6.38 2.21 15.91
CA PRO A 375 6.66 2.97 14.69
C PRO A 375 7.55 4.18 14.99
N ARG A 376 8.56 4.39 14.15
CA ARG A 376 9.37 5.61 14.22
C ARG A 376 8.67 6.74 13.47
N PRO A 377 8.91 8.00 13.87
CA PRO A 377 8.41 9.16 13.14
C PRO A 377 9.06 9.27 11.75
N ALA A 378 8.46 10.11 10.90
CA ALA A 378 9.11 10.64 9.73
C ALA A 378 10.20 11.64 10.14
N PRO A 379 11.28 11.79 9.36
CA PRO A 379 12.28 12.82 9.61
C PRO A 379 11.77 14.20 9.14
N ARG A 380 12.39 15.26 9.62
CA ARG A 380 12.32 16.57 8.95
C ARG A 380 13.19 16.56 7.69
N ASN A 381 12.90 17.47 6.75
CA ASN A 381 13.72 17.60 5.55
C ASN A 381 15.17 17.96 5.92
N GLY A 382 16.12 17.12 5.50
CA GLY A 382 17.54 17.32 5.81
C GLY A 382 17.98 16.98 7.24
N GLN A 383 17.11 16.44 8.08
CA GLN A 383 17.41 16.15 9.50
C GLN A 383 18.69 15.33 9.70
N HIS A 384 19.07 14.50 8.75
CA HIS A 384 20.22 13.58 8.86
C HIS A 384 21.31 13.90 7.83
N SER A 385 21.29 15.09 7.20
CA SER A 385 22.24 15.44 6.14
C SER A 385 23.69 15.36 6.63
N GLU A 386 24.04 15.98 7.77
CA GLU A 386 25.39 15.97 8.29
C GLU A 386 25.86 14.57 8.68
N GLU A 387 25.02 13.82 9.41
CA GLU A 387 25.28 12.44 9.83
C GLU A 387 25.57 11.55 8.61
N VAL A 388 24.67 11.54 7.62
CA VAL A 388 24.79 10.67 6.45
C VAL A 388 26.01 11.03 5.60
N LEU A 389 26.25 12.31 5.35
CA LEU A 389 27.42 12.75 4.57
C LEU A 389 28.73 12.40 5.27
N SER A 390 28.79 12.55 6.58
CA SER A 390 29.96 12.15 7.37
C SER A 390 30.15 10.63 7.38
N GLU A 391 29.10 9.86 7.67
CA GLU A 391 29.21 8.40 7.83
C GLU A 391 29.38 7.65 6.50
N ARG A 392 28.70 8.09 5.43
CA ARG A 392 28.66 7.39 4.15
C ARG A 392 29.72 7.85 3.16
N LEU A 393 30.10 9.13 3.21
CA LEU A 393 31.07 9.71 2.31
C LEU A 393 32.37 10.10 3.00
N ALA A 394 32.47 9.92 4.31
CA ALA A 394 33.62 10.32 5.13
C ALA A 394 34.00 11.80 4.93
N LEU A 395 33.02 12.67 4.67
CA LEU A 395 33.28 14.08 4.53
C LEU A 395 33.64 14.71 5.88
N PRO A 396 34.72 15.49 5.95
CA PRO A 396 35.08 16.19 7.17
C PRO A 396 34.05 17.28 7.52
N ALA A 397 33.85 17.57 8.81
CA ALA A 397 32.89 18.55 9.28
C ALA A 397 33.06 19.94 8.62
N GLY A 398 34.28 20.37 8.35
CA GLY A 398 34.54 21.63 7.65
C GLY A 398 34.05 21.67 6.21
N GLU A 399 34.11 20.55 5.50
CA GLU A 399 33.56 20.46 4.15
C GLU A 399 32.04 20.40 4.14
N ILE A 400 31.45 19.69 5.09
CA ILE A 400 29.98 19.67 5.27
C ILE A 400 29.47 21.10 5.57
N ALA A 401 30.11 21.81 6.50
CA ALA A 401 29.77 23.19 6.80
C ALA A 401 29.87 24.10 5.56
N ARG A 402 30.95 23.97 4.78
CA ARG A 402 31.11 24.72 3.51
C ARG A 402 29.96 24.45 2.54
N LEU A 403 29.51 23.20 2.41
CA LEU A 403 28.42 22.82 1.53
C LEU A 403 27.07 23.37 2.03
N ILE A 404 26.87 23.44 3.33
CA ILE A 404 25.68 24.04 3.96
C ILE A 404 25.68 25.55 3.70
N ASP A 405 26.80 26.25 3.99
CA ASP A 405 26.95 27.68 3.78
C ASP A 405 26.75 28.07 2.30
N ALA A 406 27.21 27.21 1.40
CA ALA A 406 27.00 27.38 -0.04
C ALA A 406 25.57 27.06 -0.51
N GLY A 407 24.69 26.55 0.36
CA GLY A 407 23.32 26.16 0.00
C GLY A 407 23.25 24.95 -0.91
N VAL A 408 24.24 24.05 -0.89
CA VAL A 408 24.23 22.77 -1.60
C VAL A 408 23.59 21.69 -0.76
N VAL A 409 23.75 21.75 0.56
CA VAL A 409 23.19 20.84 1.56
C VAL A 409 22.24 21.61 2.47
N GLY A 410 21.03 21.08 2.65
CA GLY A 410 20.07 21.55 3.64
C GLY A 410 20.15 20.76 4.93
N VAL A 411 19.89 21.45 6.06
CA VAL A 411 19.77 20.83 7.38
C VAL A 411 18.40 21.13 7.96
N GLY A 412 17.80 20.16 8.71
CA GLY A 412 16.46 20.22 9.29
C GLY A 412 16.38 20.82 10.67
#